data_df4410a28aa8f76604acb67a5ab3d402
#
_entry.id   df4410a28aa8f76604acb67a5ab3d402
#
_cell.length_a   1.000
_cell.length_b   1.000
_cell.length_c   1.000
_cell.angle_alpha   90.00
_cell.angle_beta   90.00
_cell.angle_gamma   90.00
#
_symmetry.space_group_name_H-M   'P 1'
#
loop_
_entity.id
_entity.type
_entity.pdbx_description
1 polymer ?
#
loop_
_entity_poly.entity_id
_entity_poly.type
_entity_poly.pdbx_seq_one_letter_code
_entity_poly.pdbx_strand_id
1 'polypeptide(L)'
;RRRNMTATYQAAIPLPLAARALAVPAPLEARMSEAVAMVSRFDEQQARARFNLPATLLRSESAASSQIERLTASIRNIALAEVSLKAPRNAHLIAGNVFAMREALDLPDELTIEAIARIHEALMAPAGVSFGGAIRQGQVWIGGTPYSPHEALFVPPVASRVPGCLDDLVAFSRRDDLGPIAKAALLHAQFETI
;
A
#
# COMPACT_ATOMS: atom_id res chain seq x y z
N ARG A 1 -5.24 -33.51 -26.24
CA ARG A 1 -3.89 -32.94 -26.24
C ARG A 1 -4.04 -31.42 -26.19
N ARG A 2 -3.89 -30.78 -25.01
CA ARG A 2 -3.78 -29.31 -24.94
C ARG A 2 -2.44 -28.96 -25.60
N ARG A 3 -2.48 -28.21 -26.72
CA ARG A 3 -1.30 -27.57 -27.26
C ARG A 3 -0.80 -26.61 -26.19
N ASN A 4 0.41 -26.83 -25.67
CA ASN A 4 1.14 -25.82 -24.92
C ASN A 4 1.46 -24.66 -25.87
N MET A 5 0.56 -23.72 -26.01
CA MET A 5 0.84 -22.47 -26.72
C MET A 5 1.65 -21.60 -25.75
N THR A 6 2.96 -21.58 -25.96
CA THR A 6 3.82 -20.57 -25.35
C THR A 6 3.62 -19.27 -26.10
N ALA A 7 3.13 -18.25 -25.42
CA ALA A 7 3.03 -16.90 -25.96
C ALA A 7 3.83 -15.96 -25.06
N THR A 8 4.47 -14.98 -25.66
CA THR A 8 5.24 -13.95 -24.93
C THR A 8 4.36 -12.76 -24.60
N TYR A 9 4.57 -12.14 -23.45
CA TYR A 9 3.96 -10.88 -23.04
C TYR A 9 5.04 -9.93 -22.53
N GLN A 10 4.73 -8.65 -22.45
CA GLN A 10 5.62 -7.64 -21.88
C GLN A 10 5.24 -7.37 -20.44
N ALA A 11 6.22 -7.44 -19.53
CA ALA A 11 6.09 -7.03 -18.15
C ALA A 11 6.81 -5.70 -17.94
N ALA A 12 6.24 -4.84 -17.12
CA ALA A 12 6.86 -3.59 -16.71
C ALA A 12 8.16 -3.86 -15.94
N ILE A 13 9.13 -2.97 -16.09
CA ILE A 13 10.34 -2.94 -15.29
C ILE A 13 10.40 -1.55 -14.66
N PRO A 14 10.06 -1.39 -13.36
CA PRO A 14 10.15 -0.13 -12.67
C PRO A 14 11.60 0.40 -12.71
N LEU A 15 11.74 1.69 -12.94
CA LEU A 15 13.05 2.32 -12.88
C LEU A 15 13.45 2.47 -11.41
N PRO A 16 14.70 2.14 -11.05
CA PRO A 16 15.19 2.33 -9.69
C PRO A 16 15.09 3.80 -9.25
N LEU A 17 14.65 4.03 -8.01
CA LEU A 17 14.50 5.37 -7.42
C LEU A 17 15.63 5.71 -6.45
N ALA A 18 16.27 4.73 -5.83
CA ALA A 18 17.23 4.96 -4.75
C ALA A 18 18.40 5.88 -5.17
N ALA A 19 18.95 5.69 -6.37
CA ALA A 19 20.08 6.46 -6.87
C ALA A 19 19.69 7.52 -7.92
N ARG A 20 18.38 7.70 -8.18
CA ARG A 20 17.92 8.59 -9.25
C ARG A 20 17.95 10.04 -8.80
N ALA A 21 18.48 10.94 -9.62
CA ALA A 21 18.32 12.37 -9.42
C ALA A 21 16.85 12.73 -9.63
N LEU A 22 16.24 13.29 -8.61
CA LEU A 22 14.82 13.70 -8.58
C LEU A 22 14.78 15.20 -8.27
N ALA A 23 13.98 15.92 -9.02
CA ALA A 23 13.75 17.34 -8.78
C ALA A 23 12.25 17.58 -8.68
N VAL A 24 11.83 18.20 -7.60
CA VAL A 24 10.45 18.67 -7.42
C VAL A 24 10.38 20.10 -7.92
N PRO A 25 9.41 20.46 -8.79
CA PRO A 25 9.24 21.85 -9.20
C PRO A 25 9.00 22.77 -7.99
N ALA A 26 9.70 23.91 -7.93
CA ALA A 26 9.66 24.82 -6.79
C ALA A 26 8.25 25.24 -6.33
N PRO A 27 7.26 25.51 -7.22
CA PRO A 27 5.90 25.81 -6.77
C PRO A 27 5.22 24.62 -6.05
N LEU A 28 5.52 23.39 -6.46
CA LEU A 28 4.99 22.18 -5.83
C LEU A 28 5.67 21.93 -4.49
N GLU A 29 6.97 22.12 -4.42
CA GLU A 29 7.74 22.01 -3.18
C GLU A 29 7.25 22.99 -2.11
N ALA A 30 7.00 24.26 -2.49
CA ALA A 30 6.43 25.25 -1.59
C ALA A 30 5.07 24.81 -1.01
N ARG A 31 4.17 24.32 -1.87
CA ARG A 31 2.86 23.81 -1.44
C ARG A 31 2.96 22.58 -0.51
N MET A 32 3.87 21.66 -0.80
CA MET A 32 4.10 20.49 0.06
C MET A 32 4.69 20.90 1.40
N SER A 33 5.61 21.85 1.44
CA SER A 33 6.18 22.41 2.67
C SER A 33 5.11 23.08 3.54
N GLU A 34 4.20 23.84 2.92
CA GLU A 34 3.05 24.43 3.61
C GLU A 34 2.12 23.36 4.19
N ALA A 35 1.83 22.30 3.45
CA ALA A 35 1.01 21.19 3.92
C ALA A 35 1.69 20.46 5.10
N VAL A 36 2.99 20.20 5.04
CA VAL A 36 3.75 19.61 6.17
C VAL A 36 3.63 20.50 7.40
N ALA A 37 3.81 21.83 7.24
CA ALA A 37 3.68 22.75 8.37
C ALA A 37 2.26 22.77 8.96
N MET A 38 1.22 22.57 8.17
CA MET A 38 -0.16 22.45 8.64
C MET A 38 -0.36 21.16 9.45
N VAL A 39 0.13 20.02 8.95
CA VAL A 39 0.06 18.73 9.64
C VAL A 39 0.81 18.80 10.97
N SER A 40 2.04 19.32 11.00
CA SER A 40 2.84 19.44 12.21
C SER A 40 2.14 20.31 13.28
N ARG A 41 1.54 21.43 12.86
CA ARG A 41 0.75 22.26 13.80
C ARG A 41 -0.46 21.53 14.37
N PHE A 42 -1.14 20.74 13.54
CA PHE A 42 -2.26 19.92 13.98
C PHE A 42 -1.80 18.87 15.00
N ASP A 43 -0.71 18.16 14.72
CA ASP A 43 -0.15 17.14 15.63
C ASP A 43 0.24 17.73 16.98
N GLU A 44 0.88 18.91 17.00
CA GLU A 44 1.21 19.62 18.23
C GLU A 44 -0.05 19.98 19.05
N GLN A 45 -1.13 20.40 18.38
CA GLN A 45 -2.39 20.72 19.05
C GLN A 45 -3.04 19.46 19.64
N GLN A 46 -3.04 18.35 18.90
CA GLN A 46 -3.59 17.07 19.36
C GLN A 46 -2.77 16.48 20.51
N ALA A 47 -1.44 16.56 20.46
CA ALA A 47 -0.58 16.11 21.52
C ALA A 47 -0.88 16.82 22.87
N ARG A 48 -1.18 18.12 22.82
CA ARG A 48 -1.62 18.90 23.98
C ARG A 48 -3.02 18.51 24.50
N ALA A 49 -3.91 18.14 23.57
CA ALA A 49 -5.28 17.76 23.88
C ALA A 49 -5.42 16.32 24.43
N ARG A 50 -4.35 15.52 24.42
CA ARG A 50 -4.33 14.09 24.81
C ARG A 50 -5.42 13.24 24.11
N PHE A 51 -5.78 13.59 22.87
CA PHE A 51 -6.70 12.78 22.09
C PHE A 51 -5.97 11.60 21.48
N ASN A 52 -6.36 10.38 21.87
CA ASN A 52 -6.06 9.20 21.07
C ASN A 52 -6.90 9.25 19.78
N LEU A 53 -6.29 8.98 18.65
CA LEU A 53 -7.03 8.86 17.38
C LEU A 53 -8.12 7.79 17.56
N PRO A 54 -9.43 8.14 17.58
CA PRO A 54 -10.44 7.16 17.87
C PRO A 54 -10.38 6.04 16.80
N ALA A 55 -10.54 4.80 17.23
CA ALA A 55 -10.66 3.64 16.32
C ALA A 55 -11.71 3.87 15.21
N THR A 56 -12.69 4.74 15.46
CA THR A 56 -13.70 5.17 14.49
C THR A 56 -13.10 5.94 13.33
N LEU A 57 -12.06 6.78 13.55
CA LEU A 57 -11.39 7.51 12.46
C LEU A 57 -10.61 6.55 11.57
N LEU A 58 -9.89 5.59 12.13
CA LEU A 58 -9.20 4.56 11.34
C LEU A 58 -10.17 3.75 10.48
N ARG A 59 -11.35 3.38 11.04
CA ARG A 59 -12.39 2.69 10.27
C ARG A 59 -12.98 3.56 9.16
N SER A 60 -13.18 4.85 9.44
CA SER A 60 -13.70 5.80 8.44
C SER A 60 -12.73 6.00 7.30
N GLU A 61 -11.43 6.14 7.61
CA GLU A 61 -10.37 6.26 6.62
C GLU A 61 -10.23 4.98 5.79
N SER A 62 -10.19 3.81 6.46
CA SER A 62 -10.14 2.52 5.77
C SER A 62 -11.35 2.29 4.86
N ALA A 63 -12.54 2.72 5.30
CA ALA A 63 -13.75 2.64 4.48
C ALA A 63 -13.68 3.58 3.28
N ALA A 64 -13.20 4.82 3.45
CA ALA A 64 -13.06 5.81 2.39
C ALA A 64 -12.03 5.36 1.34
N SER A 65 -10.86 4.89 1.77
CA SER A 65 -9.82 4.36 0.90
C SER A 65 -10.34 3.17 0.08
N SER A 66 -11.04 2.22 0.72
CA SER A 66 -11.58 1.04 0.04
C SER A 66 -12.67 1.36 -0.98
N GLN A 67 -13.30 2.55 -0.92
CA GLN A 67 -14.27 2.99 -1.94
C GLN A 67 -13.61 3.21 -3.31
N ILE A 68 -12.34 3.54 -3.36
CA ILE A 68 -11.57 3.66 -4.60
C ILE A 68 -11.62 2.34 -5.36
N GLU A 69 -11.54 1.22 -4.64
CA GLU A 69 -11.63 -0.15 -5.15
C GLU A 69 -13.08 -0.69 -5.21
N ARG A 70 -14.07 0.20 -5.03
CA ARG A 70 -15.52 -0.14 -5.01
C ARG A 70 -15.91 -1.12 -3.89
N LEU A 71 -15.13 -1.17 -2.82
CA LEU A 71 -15.48 -1.92 -1.61
C LEU A 71 -16.22 -0.99 -0.66
N THR A 72 -17.42 -1.41 -0.24
CA THR A 72 -18.24 -0.64 0.70
C THR A 72 -18.77 -1.52 1.83
N ALA A 73 -18.73 -0.99 3.05
CA ALA A 73 -19.39 -1.57 4.22
C ALA A 73 -19.73 -0.45 5.21
N SER A 74 -20.74 -0.68 6.07
CA SER A 74 -21.03 0.25 7.16
C SER A 74 -19.95 0.17 8.24
N ILE A 75 -19.71 1.27 8.94
CA ILE A 75 -18.75 1.32 10.09
C ILE A 75 -19.08 0.25 11.13
N ARG A 76 -20.38 -0.02 11.36
CA ARG A 76 -20.82 -1.09 12.27
C ARG A 76 -20.36 -2.46 11.79
N ASN A 77 -20.51 -2.76 10.48
CA ASN A 77 -20.08 -4.04 9.93
C ASN A 77 -18.56 -4.19 9.93
N ILE A 78 -17.80 -3.11 9.70
CA ILE A 78 -16.35 -3.10 9.81
C ILE A 78 -15.94 -3.43 11.25
N ALA A 79 -16.52 -2.75 12.23
CA ALA A 79 -16.27 -3.03 13.64
C ALA A 79 -16.64 -4.47 14.04
N LEU A 80 -17.72 -5.02 13.46
CA LEU A 80 -18.10 -6.42 13.67
C LEU A 80 -17.06 -7.37 13.04
N ALA A 81 -16.52 -7.05 11.87
CA ALA A 81 -15.52 -7.85 11.18
C ALA A 81 -14.19 -7.93 11.94
N GLU A 82 -13.86 -6.93 12.74
CA GLU A 82 -12.66 -6.95 13.59
C GLU A 82 -12.74 -8.00 14.71
N VAL A 83 -13.94 -8.41 15.11
CA VAL A 83 -14.16 -9.31 16.26
C VAL A 83 -14.95 -10.57 15.94
N SER A 84 -15.50 -10.71 14.76
CA SER A 84 -16.39 -11.81 14.40
C SER A 84 -16.32 -12.19 12.93
N LEU A 85 -16.25 -13.50 12.65
CA LEU A 85 -16.33 -14.05 11.30
C LEU A 85 -17.72 -13.95 10.64
N LYS A 86 -18.74 -13.50 11.37
CA LYS A 86 -20.12 -13.40 10.87
C LYS A 86 -20.40 -12.10 10.10
N ALA A 87 -19.41 -11.23 9.94
CA ALA A 87 -19.57 -10.00 9.17
C ALA A 87 -19.61 -10.27 7.65
N PRO A 88 -20.18 -9.37 6.85
CA PRO A 88 -20.14 -9.46 5.39
C PRO A 88 -18.69 -9.46 4.86
N ARG A 89 -18.45 -10.15 3.73
CA ARG A 89 -17.11 -10.28 3.12
C ARG A 89 -16.41 -8.93 2.92
N ASN A 90 -17.10 -7.93 2.36
CA ASN A 90 -16.49 -6.61 2.13
C ASN A 90 -16.07 -5.96 3.45
N ALA A 91 -16.80 -6.18 4.55
CA ALA A 91 -16.43 -5.66 5.86
C ALA A 91 -15.12 -6.29 6.37
N HIS A 92 -14.89 -7.59 6.12
CA HIS A 92 -13.62 -8.24 6.45
C HIS A 92 -12.45 -7.68 5.63
N LEU A 93 -12.65 -7.44 4.33
CA LEU A 93 -11.61 -6.83 3.49
C LEU A 93 -11.25 -5.41 3.99
N ILE A 94 -12.25 -4.61 4.35
CA ILE A 94 -12.03 -3.27 4.90
C ILE A 94 -11.41 -3.32 6.31
N ALA A 95 -11.80 -4.29 7.15
CA ALA A 95 -11.17 -4.50 8.45
C ALA A 95 -9.67 -4.85 8.31
N GLY A 96 -9.28 -5.55 7.23
CA GLY A 96 -7.89 -5.76 6.87
C GLY A 96 -7.11 -4.45 6.74
N ASN A 97 -7.67 -3.43 6.07
CA ASN A 97 -7.07 -2.11 5.99
C ASN A 97 -6.91 -1.44 7.37
N VAL A 98 -7.89 -1.61 8.29
CA VAL A 98 -7.78 -1.10 9.66
C VAL A 98 -6.60 -1.76 10.40
N PHE A 99 -6.43 -3.07 10.26
CA PHE A 99 -5.30 -3.79 10.87
C PHE A 99 -3.97 -3.40 10.25
N ALA A 100 -3.90 -3.29 8.93
CA ALA A 100 -2.71 -2.84 8.22
C ALA A 100 -2.29 -1.41 8.63
N MET A 101 -3.24 -0.50 8.79
CA MET A 101 -2.97 0.87 9.26
C MET A 101 -2.46 0.88 10.71
N ARG A 102 -3.04 0.07 11.61
CA ARG A 102 -2.54 -0.07 12.98
C ARG A 102 -1.13 -0.62 13.01
N GLU A 103 -0.90 -1.69 12.25
CA GLU A 103 0.44 -2.27 12.12
C GLU A 103 1.45 -1.25 11.62
N ALA A 104 1.09 -0.46 10.59
CA ALA A 104 1.97 0.58 10.05
C ALA A 104 2.29 1.69 11.06
N LEU A 105 1.32 2.08 11.91
CA LEU A 105 1.52 3.09 12.96
C LEU A 105 2.39 2.59 14.13
N ASP A 106 2.42 1.27 14.35
CA ASP A 106 3.21 0.63 15.40
C ASP A 106 4.63 0.23 14.95
N LEU A 107 4.95 0.41 13.64
CA LEU A 107 6.28 0.13 13.12
C LEU A 107 7.30 1.20 13.52
N PRO A 108 8.60 0.83 13.59
CA PRO A 108 9.69 1.80 13.69
C PRO A 108 9.68 2.76 12.49
N ASP A 109 10.28 3.94 12.65
CA ASP A 109 10.37 4.97 11.60
C ASP A 109 11.10 4.51 10.33
N GLU A 110 11.84 3.41 10.41
CA GLU A 110 12.57 2.85 9.27
C GLU A 110 11.74 1.78 8.53
N LEU A 111 11.48 2.03 7.24
CA LEU A 111 10.84 1.05 6.37
C LEU A 111 11.82 -0.10 6.06
N THR A 112 11.35 -1.35 6.22
CA THR A 112 12.07 -2.57 5.84
C THR A 112 11.16 -3.50 5.04
N ILE A 113 11.73 -4.50 4.38
CA ILE A 113 10.95 -5.53 3.67
C ILE A 113 10.09 -6.31 4.66
N GLU A 114 10.60 -6.60 5.86
CA GLU A 114 9.86 -7.27 6.92
C GLU A 114 8.68 -6.42 7.41
N ALA A 115 8.84 -5.10 7.50
CA ALA A 115 7.77 -4.18 7.84
C ALA A 115 6.64 -4.21 6.78
N ILE A 116 7.01 -4.18 5.49
CA ILE A 116 6.06 -4.32 4.38
C ILE A 116 5.34 -5.67 4.47
N ALA A 117 6.06 -6.75 4.73
CA ALA A 117 5.48 -8.09 4.87
C ALA A 117 4.49 -8.18 6.04
N ARG A 118 4.80 -7.59 7.21
CA ARG A 118 3.90 -7.52 8.37
C ARG A 118 2.62 -6.74 8.07
N ILE A 119 2.73 -5.58 7.41
CA ILE A 119 1.56 -4.80 6.98
C ILE A 119 0.68 -5.63 6.04
N HIS A 120 1.29 -6.31 5.07
CA HIS A 120 0.58 -7.18 4.13
C HIS A 120 -0.08 -8.37 4.82
N GLU A 121 0.58 -8.99 5.78
CA GLU A 121 -0.01 -10.07 6.60
C GLU A 121 -1.24 -9.56 7.37
N ALA A 122 -1.13 -8.43 8.04
CA ALA A 122 -2.24 -7.80 8.76
C ALA A 122 -3.42 -7.46 7.83
N LEU A 123 -3.12 -6.96 6.61
CA LEU A 123 -4.12 -6.67 5.58
C LEU A 123 -4.91 -7.92 5.16
N MET A 124 -4.22 -9.04 4.99
CA MET A 124 -4.80 -10.27 4.43
C MET A 124 -5.44 -11.18 5.49
N ALA A 125 -5.08 -11.04 6.77
CA ALA A 125 -5.53 -11.90 7.86
C ALA A 125 -7.07 -12.02 7.97
N PRO A 126 -7.87 -10.93 7.92
CA PRO A 126 -9.33 -11.06 8.04
C PRO A 126 -9.99 -11.74 6.85
N ALA A 127 -9.33 -11.78 5.69
CA ALA A 127 -9.82 -12.49 4.51
C ALA A 127 -9.53 -14.01 4.57
N GLY A 128 -8.80 -14.47 5.59
CA GLY A 128 -8.42 -15.88 5.74
C GLY A 128 -7.43 -16.38 4.67
N VAL A 129 -6.62 -15.47 4.13
CA VAL A 129 -5.71 -15.77 3.03
C VAL A 129 -4.34 -16.18 3.59
N SER A 130 -3.85 -17.34 3.18
CA SER A 130 -2.63 -17.97 3.73
C SER A 130 -1.31 -17.37 3.20
N PHE A 131 -1.36 -16.50 2.21
CA PHE A 131 -0.16 -15.90 1.59
C PHE A 131 0.13 -14.46 2.07
N GLY A 132 -0.55 -13.99 3.11
CA GLY A 132 -0.24 -12.70 3.73
C GLY A 132 1.23 -12.63 4.15
N GLY A 133 1.89 -11.52 3.89
CA GLY A 133 3.32 -11.33 4.18
C GLY A 133 4.29 -11.99 3.19
N ALA A 134 3.81 -12.83 2.28
CA ALA A 134 4.68 -13.50 1.32
C ALA A 134 4.85 -12.69 0.02
N ILE A 135 6.08 -12.67 -0.50
CA ILE A 135 6.36 -12.18 -1.85
C ILE A 135 5.81 -13.21 -2.85
N ARG A 136 5.07 -12.73 -3.86
CA ARG A 136 4.49 -13.59 -4.90
C ARG A 136 5.55 -14.38 -5.65
N GLN A 137 5.20 -15.61 -6.01
CA GLN A 137 6.04 -16.50 -6.82
C GLN A 137 5.55 -16.58 -8.28
N GLY A 138 4.29 -16.20 -8.52
CA GLY A 138 3.67 -16.21 -9.84
C GLY A 138 3.57 -14.83 -10.47
N GLN A 139 3.28 -14.81 -11.78
CA GLN A 139 2.94 -13.59 -12.48
C GLN A 139 1.51 -13.17 -12.15
N VAL A 140 1.32 -11.88 -11.91
CA VAL A 140 0.03 -11.24 -11.74
C VAL A 140 -0.16 -10.15 -12.78
N TRP A 141 -1.39 -9.69 -13.00
CA TRP A 141 -1.71 -8.61 -13.93
C TRP A 141 -3.04 -7.96 -13.58
N ILE A 142 -3.25 -6.76 -14.10
CA ILE A 142 -4.48 -5.99 -13.92
C ILE A 142 -5.23 -5.91 -15.22
N GLY A 143 -6.53 -6.19 -15.21
CA GLY A 143 -7.40 -6.17 -16.38
C GLY A 143 -7.28 -7.44 -17.24
N GLY A 144 -7.98 -7.45 -18.38
CA GLY A 144 -7.99 -8.59 -19.28
C GLY A 144 -8.73 -9.81 -18.73
N THR A 145 -8.20 -11.00 -18.99
CA THR A 145 -8.78 -12.27 -18.57
C THR A 145 -8.02 -12.88 -17.37
N PRO A 146 -8.65 -13.72 -16.53
CA PRO A 146 -7.95 -14.36 -15.42
C PRO A 146 -6.97 -15.47 -15.85
N TYR A 147 -6.91 -15.78 -17.15
CA TYR A 147 -6.13 -16.91 -17.66
C TYR A 147 -4.83 -16.51 -18.35
N SER A 148 -4.68 -15.24 -18.75
CA SER A 148 -3.55 -14.78 -19.56
C SER A 148 -3.36 -13.27 -19.44
N PRO A 149 -2.10 -12.80 -19.36
CA PRO A 149 -1.78 -11.37 -19.32
C PRO A 149 -1.82 -10.66 -20.67
N HIS A 150 -2.15 -11.35 -21.79
CA HIS A 150 -2.06 -10.78 -23.13
C HIS A 150 -3.00 -9.58 -23.38
N GLU A 151 -4.13 -9.54 -22.67
CA GLU A 151 -5.11 -8.44 -22.74
C GLU A 151 -5.08 -7.58 -21.48
N ALA A 152 -4.05 -7.73 -20.65
CA ALA A 152 -3.92 -6.99 -19.42
C ALA A 152 -3.68 -5.49 -19.69
N LEU A 153 -4.25 -4.65 -18.84
CA LEU A 153 -3.98 -3.21 -18.81
C LEU A 153 -2.59 -2.93 -18.28
N PHE A 154 -2.15 -3.72 -17.30
CA PHE A 154 -0.84 -3.61 -16.69
C PHE A 154 -0.33 -4.98 -16.25
N VAL A 155 0.95 -5.25 -16.52
CA VAL A 155 1.65 -6.46 -16.08
C VAL A 155 2.88 -6.01 -15.30
N PRO A 156 2.91 -6.20 -13.97
CA PRO A 156 4.05 -5.82 -13.14
C PRO A 156 5.26 -6.71 -13.40
N PRO A 157 6.42 -6.41 -12.78
CA PRO A 157 7.65 -7.19 -12.95
C PRO A 157 7.43 -8.67 -12.73
N VAL A 158 8.24 -9.50 -13.38
CA VAL A 158 8.26 -10.94 -13.08
C VAL A 158 8.65 -11.18 -11.63
N ALA A 159 8.11 -12.24 -11.01
CA ALA A 159 8.27 -12.52 -9.59
C ALA A 159 9.74 -12.51 -9.12
N SER A 160 10.67 -13.00 -9.94
CA SER A 160 12.10 -13.01 -9.63
C SER A 160 12.75 -11.62 -9.52
N ARG A 161 12.11 -10.57 -10.02
CA ARG A 161 12.58 -9.17 -9.91
C ARG A 161 12.01 -8.44 -8.70
N VAL A 162 10.93 -8.94 -8.10
CA VAL A 162 10.25 -8.28 -6.99
C VAL A 162 11.18 -8.00 -5.80
N PRO A 163 12.03 -8.95 -5.34
CA PRO A 163 12.94 -8.67 -4.24
C PRO A 163 13.84 -7.46 -4.52
N GLY A 164 14.51 -7.41 -5.68
CA GLY A 164 15.36 -6.28 -6.02
C GLY A 164 14.61 -4.94 -6.17
N CYS A 165 13.36 -4.97 -6.60
CA CYS A 165 12.51 -3.77 -6.63
C CYS A 165 12.15 -3.29 -5.20
N LEU A 166 11.90 -4.21 -4.27
CA LEU A 166 11.66 -3.88 -2.87
C LEU A 166 12.92 -3.38 -2.17
N ASP A 167 14.10 -3.95 -2.48
CA ASP A 167 15.39 -3.45 -1.97
C ASP A 167 15.61 -1.98 -2.39
N ASP A 168 15.35 -1.65 -3.67
CA ASP A 168 15.43 -0.28 -4.16
C ASP A 168 14.42 0.64 -3.47
N LEU A 169 13.18 0.17 -3.27
CA LEU A 169 12.14 0.92 -2.57
C LEU A 169 12.55 1.27 -1.13
N VAL A 170 13.09 0.29 -0.41
CA VAL A 170 13.60 0.47 0.95
C VAL A 170 14.81 1.41 0.96
N ALA A 171 15.74 1.27 0.03
CA ALA A 171 16.86 2.19 -0.10
C ALA A 171 16.40 3.63 -0.42
N PHE A 172 15.37 3.78 -1.26
CA PHE A 172 14.76 5.09 -1.57
C PHE A 172 14.10 5.72 -0.33
N SER A 173 13.46 4.93 0.53
CA SER A 173 12.79 5.46 1.74
C SER A 173 13.76 6.18 2.69
N ARG A 174 15.04 5.81 2.67
CA ARG A 174 16.09 6.38 3.52
C ARG A 174 16.68 7.70 3.01
N ARG A 175 16.27 8.14 1.81
CA ARG A 175 16.76 9.43 1.26
C ARG A 175 16.23 10.59 2.09
N ASP A 176 17.05 11.62 2.23
CA ASP A 176 16.79 12.86 2.96
C ASP A 176 16.73 14.12 2.08
N ASP A 177 17.02 13.95 0.78
CA ASP A 177 17.00 15.04 -0.21
C ASP A 177 15.60 15.40 -0.75
N LEU A 178 14.55 14.72 -0.26
CA LEU A 178 13.16 14.95 -0.64
C LEU A 178 12.30 15.22 0.59
N GLY A 179 11.39 16.18 0.47
CA GLY A 179 10.39 16.42 1.50
C GLY A 179 9.46 15.20 1.71
N PRO A 180 8.89 15.03 2.92
CA PRO A 180 8.17 13.81 3.31
C PRO A 180 6.97 13.49 2.40
N ILE A 181 6.23 14.49 1.93
CA ILE A 181 5.07 14.27 1.03
C ILE A 181 5.54 13.75 -0.33
N ALA A 182 6.59 14.35 -0.91
CA ALA A 182 7.13 13.90 -2.19
C ALA A 182 7.68 12.47 -2.07
N LYS A 183 8.41 12.18 -0.99
CA LYS A 183 8.96 10.86 -0.72
C LYS A 183 7.84 9.81 -0.56
N ALA A 184 6.82 10.10 0.24
CA ALA A 184 5.68 9.20 0.42
C ALA A 184 4.92 8.94 -0.89
N ALA A 185 4.68 9.97 -1.70
CA ALA A 185 4.00 9.83 -2.98
C ALA A 185 4.78 8.95 -3.98
N LEU A 186 6.11 9.13 -4.04
CA LEU A 186 6.97 8.34 -4.93
C LEU A 186 7.12 6.89 -4.43
N LEU A 187 7.22 6.69 -3.12
CA LEU A 187 7.21 5.34 -2.51
C LEU A 187 5.92 4.60 -2.86
N HIS A 188 4.78 5.24 -2.67
CA HIS A 188 3.49 4.65 -2.98
C HIS A 188 3.37 4.31 -4.47
N ALA A 189 3.67 5.27 -5.36
CA ALA A 189 3.61 5.06 -6.79
C ALA A 189 4.53 3.92 -7.26
N GLN A 190 5.75 3.83 -6.72
CA GLN A 190 6.68 2.76 -7.05
C GLN A 190 6.18 1.41 -6.52
N PHE A 191 5.68 1.36 -5.28
CA PHE A 191 5.13 0.14 -4.68
C PHE A 191 3.97 -0.43 -5.51
N GLU A 192 3.06 0.41 -5.99
CA GLU A 192 1.93 0.02 -6.84
C GLU A 192 2.36 -0.56 -8.20
N THR A 193 3.60 -0.34 -8.62
CA THR A 193 4.13 -0.88 -9.88
C THR A 193 4.95 -2.16 -9.73
N ILE A 194 5.28 -2.56 -8.49
CA ILE A 194 6.04 -3.77 -8.18
C ILE A 194 5.10 -4.98 -8.04
#